data_f0f83ae151acb813f23369dda5dc2f49
#
_entry.id   f0f83ae151acb813f23369dda5dc2f49
#
_cell.length_a   1.000
_cell.length_b   1.000
_cell.length_c   1.000
_cell.angle_alpha   90.00
_cell.angle_beta   90.00
_cell.angle_gamma   90.00
#
_symmetry.space_group_name_H-M   'P 1'
#
loop_
_entity.id
_entity.type
_entity.pdbx_description
1 polymer ?
#
loop_
_entity_poly.entity_id
_entity_poly.type
_entity_poly.pdbx_seq_one_letter_code
_entity_poly.pdbx_strand_id
1 'polypeptide(L)'
;MKTIFRITPLAIALLVGSAASTPAYALCDGCVVGAIGTSTVTLTGAIAATTASVSAMNLSVSQLLYQVGTATTQGASKVANTIETAARVQREFDANQERSRRYENARQNYYVPNSICSESGSGGFNEVRAGVAAVKASIRTGGGGKAASTKINQALTAPAQPPSIDAMRSASIHADYCDTDDYAAYGGATACPTISATMPGADKRLDSLTIGAGKDGKDQDLTFTQAQTDAARMYTQNSARRSVAPQLKKGQAESDAGVQYIGLMNQYNSIISAATDPQDQMIAASQPLDSTKDLLKEARSSKSAESYYQKIASAEAKRTGTMSAREFEYFEVGRRYANTEYQADLQNMTGDNLVREQIRVQTQTNWLLLELRNDVTRGNIINGLNLASSARQEFEPVLGEKYRAVNGRMGGAN
;
A
#
# COMPACT_ATOMS: atom_id res chain seq x y z
N MET A 1 11.96 -23.59 25.43
CA MET A 1 12.22 -22.51 26.39
C MET A 1 10.89 -22.02 26.92
N LYS A 2 10.61 -22.26 28.21
CA LYS A 2 9.36 -21.86 28.88
C LYS A 2 9.52 -20.43 29.34
N THR A 3 8.83 -19.47 28.73
CA THR A 3 8.73 -18.09 29.21
C THR A 3 7.64 -18.01 30.29
N ILE A 4 8.06 -17.85 31.50
CA ILE A 4 7.20 -17.60 32.67
C ILE A 4 6.72 -16.14 32.56
N PHE A 5 5.44 -15.96 32.33
CA PHE A 5 4.77 -14.65 32.47
C PHE A 5 4.78 -14.25 33.97
N ARG A 6 5.62 -13.28 34.32
CA ARG A 6 5.55 -12.63 35.62
C ARG A 6 4.45 -11.59 35.58
N ILE A 7 3.33 -11.91 36.21
CA ILE A 7 2.25 -10.96 36.49
C ILE A 7 2.83 -9.89 37.43
N THR A 8 2.93 -8.66 36.96
CA THR A 8 3.43 -7.52 37.76
C THR A 8 2.46 -7.16 38.89
N PRO A 9 2.96 -6.69 40.04
CA PRO A 9 2.15 -6.39 41.23
C PRO A 9 1.19 -5.18 41.10
N LEU A 10 1.01 -4.65 39.92
CA LEU A 10 0.12 -3.50 39.67
C LEU A 10 -1.37 -3.84 39.76
N ALA A 11 -1.75 -5.12 39.62
CA ALA A 11 -3.14 -5.56 39.73
C ALA A 11 -3.65 -5.65 41.17
N ILE A 12 -2.76 -5.68 42.15
CA ILE A 12 -3.12 -5.83 43.59
C ILE A 12 -3.38 -4.45 44.24
N ALA A 13 -2.78 -3.38 43.76
CA ALA A 13 -2.94 -2.05 44.35
C ALA A 13 -4.31 -1.40 44.05
N LEU A 14 -5.03 -1.87 43.02
CA LEU A 14 -6.34 -1.31 42.63
C LEU A 14 -7.54 -1.94 43.40
N LEU A 15 -7.33 -3.08 44.08
CA LEU A 15 -8.39 -3.79 44.78
C LEU A 15 -8.49 -3.44 46.30
N VAL A 16 -7.53 -2.72 46.86
CA VAL A 16 -7.53 -2.33 48.29
C VAL A 16 -8.12 -0.94 48.54
N GLY A 17 -8.34 -0.14 47.51
CA GLY A 17 -8.86 1.23 47.60
C GLY A 17 -10.38 1.39 47.68
N SER A 18 -11.17 0.30 47.57
CA SER A 18 -12.65 0.41 47.45
C SER A 18 -13.47 -0.04 48.67
N ALA A 19 -12.83 -0.30 49.84
CA ALA A 19 -13.53 -0.87 50.98
C ALA A 19 -13.62 0.05 52.23
N ALA A 20 -13.61 1.38 52.07
CA ALA A 20 -13.83 2.28 53.19
C ALA A 20 -14.77 3.45 52.81
N SER A 21 -16.01 3.13 52.50
CA SER A 21 -17.10 4.13 52.54
C SER A 21 -17.97 3.84 53.76
N THR A 22 -17.68 4.51 54.88
CA THR A 22 -18.60 4.61 56.00
C THR A 22 -19.62 5.72 55.76
N PRO A 23 -20.93 5.51 56.08
CA PRO A 23 -21.94 6.52 55.88
C PRO A 23 -21.74 7.65 56.90
N ALA A 24 -21.59 8.88 56.46
CA ALA A 24 -21.51 10.06 57.29
C ALA A 24 -22.90 10.57 57.66
N TYR A 25 -23.29 10.51 58.91
CA TYR A 25 -24.40 11.28 59.48
C TYR A 25 -23.93 12.69 59.77
N ALA A 26 -24.73 13.68 59.33
CA ALA A 26 -24.47 15.09 59.52
C ALA A 26 -24.59 15.53 60.99
N LEU A 27 -23.74 16.47 61.34
CA LEU A 27 -23.92 17.61 62.25
C LEU A 27 -22.64 17.92 63.00
N CYS A 28 -21.88 18.88 62.53
CA CYS A 28 -21.08 19.89 63.27
C CYS A 28 -20.11 20.54 62.27
N ASP A 29 -20.08 21.88 62.24
CA ASP A 29 -19.22 22.68 61.33
C ASP A 29 -17.71 22.34 61.40
N GLY A 30 -17.23 21.78 62.51
CA GLY A 30 -15.86 21.33 62.67
C GLY A 30 -15.51 20.01 61.92
N CYS A 31 -16.52 19.17 61.61
CA CYS A 31 -16.32 17.90 60.90
C CYS A 31 -16.19 18.08 59.38
N VAL A 32 -16.78 19.15 58.82
CA VAL A 32 -16.72 19.39 57.37
C VAL A 32 -15.31 19.82 56.94
N VAL A 33 -14.62 20.63 57.74
CA VAL A 33 -13.24 21.06 57.46
C VAL A 33 -12.27 19.88 57.53
N GLY A 34 -12.48 18.95 58.52
CA GLY A 34 -11.70 17.72 58.61
C GLY A 34 -11.94 16.74 57.46
N ALA A 35 -13.20 16.59 56.99
CA ALA A 35 -13.54 15.73 55.86
C ALA A 35 -13.03 16.28 54.54
N ILE A 36 -13.06 17.61 54.34
CA ILE A 36 -12.49 18.26 53.15
C ILE A 36 -10.96 18.13 53.16
N GLY A 37 -10.32 18.32 54.30
CA GLY A 37 -8.87 18.14 54.44
C GLY A 37 -8.40 16.71 54.12
N THR A 38 -9.09 15.70 54.65
CA THR A 38 -8.77 14.28 54.35
C THR A 38 -9.09 13.90 52.90
N SER A 39 -10.18 14.41 52.31
CA SER A 39 -10.49 14.15 50.91
C SER A 39 -9.50 14.86 49.95
N THR A 40 -9.00 16.05 50.33
CA THR A 40 -7.99 16.77 49.54
C THR A 40 -6.65 16.04 49.54
N VAL A 41 -6.23 15.51 50.73
CA VAL A 41 -4.99 14.72 50.85
C VAL A 41 -5.09 13.41 50.07
N THR A 42 -6.23 12.69 50.14
CA THR A 42 -6.44 11.48 49.34
C THR A 42 -6.50 11.76 47.83
N LEU A 43 -7.14 12.87 47.41
CA LEU A 43 -7.17 13.25 45.99
C LEU A 43 -5.78 13.65 45.49
N THR A 44 -5.00 14.40 46.27
CA THR A 44 -3.63 14.77 45.93
C THR A 44 -2.73 13.54 45.83
N GLY A 45 -2.90 12.57 46.77
CA GLY A 45 -2.20 11.29 46.73
C GLY A 45 -2.57 10.46 45.49
N ALA A 46 -3.84 10.40 45.12
CA ALA A 46 -4.31 9.71 43.93
C ALA A 46 -3.78 10.37 42.65
N ILE A 47 -3.76 11.70 42.57
CA ILE A 47 -3.18 12.45 41.43
C ILE A 47 -1.67 12.21 41.34
N ALA A 48 -0.94 12.20 42.48
CA ALA A 48 0.49 11.91 42.47
C ALA A 48 0.77 10.47 42.01
N ALA A 49 -0.04 9.50 42.42
CA ALA A 49 0.08 8.11 42.00
C ALA A 49 -0.23 7.91 40.52
N THR A 50 -1.28 8.60 39.99
CA THR A 50 -1.58 8.58 38.55
C THR A 50 -0.49 9.26 37.73
N THR A 51 0.06 10.37 38.19
CA THR A 51 1.17 11.06 37.52
C THR A 51 2.42 10.20 37.51
N ALA A 52 2.73 9.49 38.60
CA ALA A 52 3.85 8.56 38.64
C ALA A 52 3.66 7.37 37.69
N SER A 53 2.44 6.81 37.62
CA SER A 53 2.14 5.72 36.68
C SER A 53 2.15 6.14 35.23
N VAL A 54 1.68 7.36 34.89
CA VAL A 54 1.78 7.94 33.56
C VAL A 54 3.23 8.19 33.16
N SER A 55 4.06 8.68 34.10
CA SER A 55 5.49 8.88 33.89
C SER A 55 6.22 7.55 33.64
N ALA A 56 5.91 6.52 34.41
CA ALA A 56 6.45 5.18 34.24
C ALA A 56 6.02 4.55 32.90
N MET A 57 4.78 4.77 32.48
CA MET A 57 4.26 4.31 31.20
C MET A 57 4.94 5.05 30.03
N ASN A 58 5.17 6.35 30.16
CA ASN A 58 5.91 7.13 29.16
C ASN A 58 7.36 6.67 29.00
N LEU A 59 8.02 6.32 30.11
CA LEU A 59 9.36 5.74 30.09
C LEU A 59 9.37 4.35 29.40
N SER A 60 8.40 3.51 29.70
CA SER A 60 8.29 2.20 29.04
C SER A 60 7.97 2.29 27.56
N VAL A 61 7.10 3.22 27.15
CA VAL A 61 6.81 3.49 25.75
C VAL A 61 8.04 4.03 25.01
N SER A 62 8.80 4.94 25.65
CA SER A 62 10.05 5.45 25.07
C SER A 62 11.10 4.36 24.90
N GLN A 63 11.21 3.44 25.86
CA GLN A 63 12.11 2.28 25.75
C GLN A 63 11.65 1.31 24.66
N LEU A 64 10.35 1.05 24.53
CA LEU A 64 9.80 0.23 23.46
C LEU A 64 10.03 0.87 22.08
N LEU A 65 9.83 2.18 21.95
CA LEU A 65 10.12 2.91 20.72
C LEU A 65 11.60 2.87 20.35
N TYR A 66 12.49 2.97 21.35
CA TYR A 66 13.92 2.82 21.14
C TYR A 66 14.27 1.39 20.71
N GLN A 67 13.69 0.37 21.33
CA GLN A 67 13.89 -1.04 20.94
C GLN A 67 13.33 -1.34 19.53
N VAL A 68 12.17 -0.79 19.19
CA VAL A 68 11.61 -0.89 17.84
C VAL A 68 12.50 -0.16 16.84
N GLY A 69 12.98 1.04 17.18
CA GLY A 69 13.93 1.79 16.35
C GLY A 69 15.23 1.02 16.09
N THR A 70 15.81 0.42 17.13
CA THR A 70 17.04 -0.40 16.99
C THR A 70 16.79 -1.70 16.22
N ALA A 71 15.65 -2.37 16.46
CA ALA A 71 15.27 -3.56 15.69
C ALA A 71 15.02 -3.23 14.21
N THR A 72 14.40 -2.08 13.93
CA THR A 72 14.18 -1.61 12.56
C THR A 72 15.49 -1.27 11.85
N THR A 73 16.44 -0.62 12.58
CA THR A 73 17.78 -0.30 12.02
C THR A 73 18.60 -1.57 11.79
N GLN A 74 18.52 -2.54 12.69
CA GLN A 74 19.18 -3.84 12.50
C GLN A 74 18.52 -4.64 11.37
N GLY A 75 17.19 -4.58 11.25
CA GLY A 75 16.45 -5.14 10.11
C GLY A 75 16.87 -4.50 8.79
N ALA A 76 16.95 -3.17 8.73
CA ALA A 76 17.39 -2.43 7.56
C ALA A 76 18.84 -2.77 7.19
N SER A 77 19.75 -2.90 8.19
CA SER A 77 21.13 -3.31 7.96
C SER A 77 21.25 -4.74 7.44
N LYS A 78 20.41 -5.67 7.96
CA LYS A 78 20.36 -7.04 7.42
C LYS A 78 19.83 -7.07 6.00
N VAL A 79 18.79 -6.29 5.71
CA VAL A 79 18.24 -6.16 4.34
C VAL A 79 19.30 -5.53 3.41
N ALA A 80 19.99 -4.47 3.84
CA ALA A 80 21.06 -3.86 3.06
C ALA A 80 22.18 -4.85 2.77
N ASN A 81 22.64 -5.62 3.78
CA ASN A 81 23.65 -6.66 3.60
C ASN A 81 23.15 -7.81 2.70
N THR A 82 21.86 -8.16 2.77
CA THR A 82 21.27 -9.17 1.88
C THR A 82 21.21 -8.65 0.45
N ILE A 83 20.82 -7.37 0.25
CA ILE A 83 20.83 -6.71 -1.06
C ILE A 83 22.25 -6.60 -1.62
N GLU A 84 23.22 -6.23 -0.77
CA GLU A 84 24.64 -6.15 -1.18
C GLU A 84 25.19 -7.54 -1.54
N THR A 85 24.83 -8.56 -0.75
CA THR A 85 25.21 -9.96 -1.04
C THR A 85 24.54 -10.43 -2.33
N ALA A 86 23.25 -10.15 -2.52
CA ALA A 86 22.53 -10.46 -3.76
C ALA A 86 23.14 -9.71 -4.96
N ALA A 87 23.48 -8.43 -4.80
CA ALA A 87 24.13 -7.64 -5.86
C ALA A 87 25.57 -8.13 -6.16
N ARG A 88 26.26 -8.70 -5.19
CA ARG A 88 27.58 -9.32 -5.39
C ARG A 88 27.44 -10.65 -6.11
N VAL A 89 26.51 -11.51 -5.68
CA VAL A 89 26.16 -12.76 -6.35
C VAL A 89 25.70 -12.51 -7.78
N GLN A 90 24.88 -11.48 -7.99
CA GLN A 90 24.47 -11.05 -9.32
C GLN A 90 25.67 -10.65 -10.19
N ARG A 91 26.59 -9.87 -9.66
CA ARG A 91 27.83 -9.47 -10.39
C ARG A 91 28.74 -10.65 -10.67
N GLU A 92 28.88 -11.58 -9.73
CA GLU A 92 29.66 -12.83 -9.95
C GLU A 92 28.96 -13.73 -10.98
N PHE A 93 27.62 -13.78 -10.94
CA PHE A 93 26.80 -14.48 -11.93
C PHE A 93 26.96 -13.85 -13.31
N ASP A 94 26.82 -12.52 -13.41
CA ASP A 94 27.01 -11.78 -14.68
C ASP A 94 28.44 -11.95 -15.22
N ALA A 95 29.44 -11.96 -14.35
CA ALA A 95 30.85 -12.21 -14.73
C ALA A 95 31.05 -13.65 -15.19
N ASN A 96 30.41 -14.63 -14.56
CA ASN A 96 30.46 -16.01 -14.99
C ASN A 96 29.65 -16.23 -16.28
N GLN A 97 28.51 -15.59 -16.43
CA GLN A 97 27.71 -15.60 -17.65
C GLN A 97 28.50 -14.95 -18.82
N GLU A 98 29.20 -13.85 -18.55
CA GLU A 98 30.07 -13.20 -19.54
C GLU A 98 31.28 -14.11 -19.93
N ARG A 99 31.84 -14.84 -18.95
CA ARG A 99 32.89 -15.85 -19.23
C ARG A 99 32.31 -17.02 -20.04
N SER A 100 31.15 -17.52 -19.69
CA SER A 100 30.47 -18.58 -20.46
C SER A 100 30.12 -18.12 -21.86
N ARG A 101 29.62 -16.86 -22.01
CA ARG A 101 29.36 -16.23 -23.32
C ARG A 101 30.64 -16.11 -24.15
N ARG A 102 31.75 -15.69 -23.56
CA ARG A 102 33.05 -15.63 -24.26
C ARG A 102 33.55 -17.01 -24.67
N TYR A 103 33.31 -18.02 -23.80
CA TYR A 103 33.66 -19.40 -24.09
C TYR A 103 32.76 -20.00 -25.17
N GLU A 104 31.46 -19.70 -25.15
CA GLU A 104 30.52 -20.13 -26.16
C GLU A 104 30.70 -19.35 -27.48
N ASN A 105 30.95 -18.05 -27.45
CA ASN A 105 31.29 -17.29 -28.64
C ASN A 105 32.59 -17.78 -29.31
N ALA A 106 33.59 -18.19 -28.53
CA ALA A 106 34.79 -18.85 -29.06
C ALA A 106 34.49 -20.21 -29.68
N ARG A 107 33.44 -20.91 -29.20
CA ARG A 107 32.98 -22.20 -29.69
C ARG A 107 31.99 -22.08 -30.86
N GLN A 108 31.21 -20.98 -30.93
CA GLN A 108 30.19 -20.69 -31.94
C GLN A 108 30.73 -20.07 -33.20
N ASN A 109 31.99 -19.60 -33.21
CA ASN A 109 32.66 -19.19 -34.46
C ASN A 109 32.78 -20.31 -35.52
N TYR A 110 32.31 -21.53 -35.19
CA TYR A 110 32.28 -22.68 -36.09
C TYR A 110 30.89 -23.30 -36.32
N TYR A 111 29.80 -22.67 -35.75
CA TYR A 111 28.43 -23.18 -35.95
C TYR A 111 27.43 -22.04 -36.04
N VAL A 112 26.72 -21.94 -37.11
CA VAL A 112 25.65 -20.98 -37.34
C VAL A 112 24.33 -21.61 -36.85
N PRO A 113 23.73 -21.16 -35.74
CA PRO A 113 22.43 -21.68 -35.31
C PRO A 113 21.29 -20.90 -35.94
N ASN A 114 20.23 -21.63 -36.34
CA ASN A 114 19.04 -21.12 -37.00
C ASN A 114 18.03 -20.40 -36.06
N SER A 115 18.41 -19.84 -34.93
CA SER A 115 17.50 -19.09 -34.08
C SER A 115 18.22 -18.00 -33.31
N ILE A 116 18.19 -16.79 -33.84
CA ILE A 116 18.71 -15.54 -33.23
C ILE A 116 17.62 -14.82 -32.40
N CYS A 117 16.60 -15.49 -31.91
CA CYS A 117 15.44 -14.80 -31.33
C CYS A 117 15.49 -14.62 -29.80
N SER A 118 16.59 -14.90 -29.09
CA SER A 118 16.61 -14.80 -27.62
C SER A 118 17.30 -13.58 -27.02
N GLU A 119 17.93 -12.73 -27.83
CA GLU A 119 18.68 -11.57 -27.31
C GLU A 119 17.88 -10.26 -27.21
N SER A 120 16.69 -10.18 -27.83
CA SER A 120 15.86 -8.97 -27.82
C SER A 120 15.13 -8.72 -26.49
N GLY A 121 15.03 -9.72 -25.61
CA GLY A 121 14.23 -9.64 -24.39
C GLY A 121 14.71 -8.62 -23.34
N SER A 122 16.00 -8.25 -23.31
CA SER A 122 16.52 -7.29 -22.34
C SER A 122 16.27 -5.81 -22.75
N GLY A 123 16.21 -5.50 -24.03
CA GLY A 123 15.98 -4.14 -24.54
C GLY A 123 14.54 -3.67 -24.34
N GLY A 124 13.57 -4.54 -24.56
CA GLY A 124 12.15 -4.22 -24.42
C GLY A 124 11.69 -3.98 -22.99
N PHE A 125 12.37 -4.54 -22.00
CA PHE A 125 12.02 -4.34 -20.59
C PHE A 125 12.21 -2.89 -20.11
N ASN A 126 13.17 -2.17 -20.68
CA ASN A 126 13.37 -0.74 -20.40
C ASN A 126 12.20 0.11 -20.93
N GLU A 127 11.65 -0.24 -22.07
CA GLU A 127 10.46 0.44 -22.64
C GLU A 127 9.23 0.19 -21.78
N VAL A 128 9.04 -1.03 -21.28
CA VAL A 128 7.95 -1.37 -20.36
C VAL A 128 8.07 -0.55 -19.07
N ARG A 129 9.27 -0.45 -18.48
CA ARG A 129 9.50 0.38 -17.29
C ARG A 129 9.28 1.87 -17.54
N ALA A 130 9.72 2.38 -18.68
CA ALA A 130 9.46 3.77 -19.08
C ALA A 130 7.96 4.02 -19.25
N GLY A 131 7.22 3.08 -19.86
CA GLY A 131 5.77 3.10 -19.97
C GLY A 131 5.08 3.18 -18.60
N VAL A 132 5.48 2.35 -17.64
CA VAL A 132 4.96 2.41 -16.25
C VAL A 132 5.22 3.77 -15.62
N ALA A 133 6.41 4.34 -15.78
CA ALA A 133 6.75 5.65 -15.23
C ALA A 133 5.89 6.77 -15.83
N ALA A 134 5.63 6.73 -17.15
CA ALA A 134 4.75 7.67 -17.82
C ALA A 134 3.30 7.56 -17.32
N VAL A 135 2.78 6.34 -17.17
CA VAL A 135 1.43 6.10 -16.63
C VAL A 135 1.37 6.59 -15.17
N LYS A 136 2.36 6.26 -14.33
CA LYS A 136 2.44 6.74 -12.94
C LYS A 136 2.39 8.27 -12.87
N ALA A 137 3.13 8.95 -13.74
CA ALA A 137 3.10 10.40 -13.82
C ALA A 137 1.70 10.95 -14.17
N SER A 138 0.94 10.24 -15.01
CA SER A 138 -0.42 10.66 -15.41
C SER A 138 -1.47 10.42 -14.32
N ILE A 139 -1.35 9.37 -13.51
CA ILE A 139 -2.36 9.01 -12.48
C ILE A 139 -2.14 9.70 -11.13
N ARG A 140 -0.94 10.22 -10.85
CA ARG A 140 -0.66 10.96 -9.61
C ARG A 140 -1.55 12.19 -9.48
N THR A 141 -1.79 12.66 -8.25
CA THR A 141 -2.53 13.89 -7.99
C THR A 141 -1.89 15.07 -8.73
N GLY A 142 -2.67 15.80 -9.53
CA GLY A 142 -2.18 16.87 -10.40
C GLY A 142 -1.56 16.42 -11.73
N GLY A 143 -1.47 15.11 -11.99
CA GLY A 143 -0.88 14.55 -13.21
C GLY A 143 -1.83 14.40 -14.40
N GLY A 144 -3.09 14.82 -14.28
CA GLY A 144 -4.08 14.75 -15.36
C GLY A 144 -4.62 13.34 -15.66
N GLY A 145 -4.50 12.42 -14.70
CA GLY A 145 -5.01 11.05 -14.85
C GLY A 145 -6.49 10.99 -15.16
N LYS A 146 -6.88 10.04 -16.01
CA LYS A 146 -8.27 9.85 -16.45
C LYS A 146 -8.96 8.77 -15.63
N ALA A 147 -10.20 9.05 -15.20
CA ALA A 147 -11.12 8.06 -14.69
C ALA A 147 -12.19 7.75 -15.75
N ALA A 148 -12.69 6.49 -15.79
CA ALA A 148 -13.70 6.10 -16.77
C ALA A 148 -15.04 6.78 -16.52
N SER A 149 -15.42 6.98 -15.26
CA SER A 149 -16.70 7.60 -14.89
C SER A 149 -16.51 9.06 -14.51
N THR A 150 -17.45 9.90 -14.92
CA THR A 150 -17.49 11.31 -14.53
C THR A 150 -17.53 11.49 -13.01
N LYS A 151 -18.28 10.64 -12.30
CA LYS A 151 -18.40 10.66 -10.84
C LYS A 151 -17.06 10.43 -10.15
N ILE A 152 -16.32 9.41 -10.57
CA ILE A 152 -14.99 9.09 -10.03
C ILE A 152 -13.98 10.17 -10.39
N ASN A 153 -13.99 10.66 -11.63
CA ASN A 153 -13.11 11.74 -12.03
C ASN A 153 -13.34 13.02 -11.22
N GLN A 154 -14.59 13.39 -10.98
CA GLN A 154 -14.95 14.51 -10.12
C GLN A 154 -14.45 14.31 -8.68
N ALA A 155 -14.55 13.09 -8.14
CA ALA A 155 -14.05 12.80 -6.80
C ALA A 155 -12.53 12.92 -6.69
N LEU A 156 -11.80 12.39 -7.68
CA LEU A 156 -10.33 12.40 -7.69
C LEU A 156 -9.73 13.78 -7.95
N THR A 157 -10.45 14.66 -8.64
CA THR A 157 -9.99 16.01 -9.00
C THR A 157 -10.62 17.11 -8.13
N ALA A 158 -11.55 16.76 -7.27
CA ALA A 158 -12.24 17.72 -6.42
C ALA A 158 -11.27 18.43 -5.45
N PRO A 159 -11.49 19.72 -5.19
CA PRO A 159 -10.75 20.44 -4.17
C PRO A 159 -10.88 19.79 -2.80
N ALA A 160 -9.87 19.95 -1.95
CA ALA A 160 -9.92 19.50 -0.56
C ALA A 160 -11.13 20.09 0.16
N GLN A 161 -11.83 19.26 0.91
CA GLN A 161 -13.06 19.60 1.63
C GLN A 161 -12.85 19.35 3.13
N PRO A 162 -13.71 19.89 4.02
CA PRO A 162 -13.75 19.46 5.41
C PRO A 162 -13.89 17.93 5.50
N PRO A 163 -13.31 17.28 6.51
CA PRO A 163 -13.35 15.81 6.64
C PRO A 163 -14.75 15.22 6.58
N SER A 164 -15.76 15.92 7.14
CA SER A 164 -17.16 15.47 7.08
C SER A 164 -17.73 15.46 5.66
N ILE A 165 -17.45 16.48 4.86
CA ILE A 165 -17.90 16.55 3.46
C ILE A 165 -17.16 15.53 2.60
N ASP A 166 -15.87 15.35 2.85
CA ASP A 166 -15.08 14.32 2.18
C ASP A 166 -15.61 12.91 2.51
N ALA A 167 -15.99 12.65 3.76
CA ALA A 167 -16.62 11.39 4.17
C ALA A 167 -17.97 11.15 3.47
N MET A 168 -18.81 12.17 3.36
CA MET A 168 -20.09 12.08 2.63
C MET A 168 -19.88 11.79 1.14
N ARG A 169 -18.89 12.43 0.52
CA ARG A 169 -18.50 12.14 -0.87
C ARG A 169 -18.05 10.70 -1.04
N SER A 170 -17.18 10.22 -0.16
CA SER A 170 -16.69 8.85 -0.17
C SER A 170 -17.86 7.85 -0.05
N ALA A 171 -18.77 8.06 0.88
CA ALA A 171 -19.96 7.22 1.03
C ALA A 171 -20.85 7.22 -0.23
N SER A 172 -21.02 8.37 -0.89
CA SER A 172 -21.76 8.48 -2.15
C SER A 172 -21.12 7.68 -3.30
N ILE A 173 -19.78 7.56 -3.33
CA ILE A 173 -19.09 6.75 -4.33
C ILE A 173 -19.12 5.27 -3.94
N HIS A 174 -18.97 4.99 -2.64
CA HIS A 174 -19.06 3.64 -2.10
C HIS A 174 -20.39 2.94 -2.47
N ALA A 175 -21.45 3.70 -2.62
CA ALA A 175 -22.74 3.19 -3.09
C ALA A 175 -22.69 2.41 -4.42
N ASP A 176 -21.67 2.67 -5.27
CA ASP A 176 -21.44 1.92 -6.51
C ASP A 176 -20.67 0.60 -6.28
N TYR A 177 -20.07 0.43 -5.11
CA TYR A 177 -19.21 -0.70 -4.73
C TYR A 177 -19.72 -1.49 -3.53
N CYS A 178 -20.96 -1.26 -3.10
CA CYS A 178 -21.52 -1.94 -1.93
C CYS A 178 -21.34 -3.46 -2.00
N ASP A 179 -21.00 -4.05 -0.87
CA ASP A 179 -20.98 -5.51 -0.69
C ASP A 179 -22.09 -5.99 0.27
N THR A 180 -22.10 -7.27 0.60
CA THR A 180 -23.09 -7.86 1.48
C THR A 180 -23.01 -7.32 2.91
N ASP A 181 -21.79 -7.02 3.40
CA ASP A 181 -21.60 -6.54 4.75
C ASP A 181 -22.10 -5.10 4.90
N ASP A 182 -21.83 -4.25 3.90
CA ASP A 182 -22.33 -2.88 3.87
C ASP A 182 -23.83 -2.81 3.78
N TYR A 183 -24.43 -3.65 2.95
CA TYR A 183 -25.89 -3.72 2.79
C TYR A 183 -26.58 -4.09 4.09
N ALA A 184 -26.04 -5.05 4.83
CA ALA A 184 -26.55 -5.47 6.13
C ALA A 184 -26.32 -4.41 7.21
N ALA A 185 -25.12 -3.79 7.26
CA ALA A 185 -24.72 -2.86 8.31
C ALA A 185 -25.43 -1.50 8.22
N TYR A 186 -25.68 -1.00 7.00
CA TYR A 186 -26.25 0.34 6.78
C TYR A 186 -27.75 0.37 6.53
N GLY A 187 -28.47 -0.71 6.82
CA GLY A 187 -29.93 -0.75 6.69
C GLY A 187 -30.44 -0.77 5.26
N GLY A 188 -29.65 -1.25 4.33
CA GLY A 188 -30.05 -1.52 2.95
C GLY A 188 -30.11 -0.26 2.06
N ALA A 189 -31.21 -0.09 1.34
CA ALA A 189 -31.32 0.75 0.13
C ALA A 189 -30.97 2.25 0.26
N THR A 190 -30.85 2.83 1.45
CA THR A 190 -30.63 4.27 1.59
C THR A 190 -29.18 4.68 1.30
N ALA A 191 -28.22 3.99 1.90
CA ALA A 191 -26.79 4.28 1.73
C ALA A 191 -26.13 3.29 0.76
N CYS A 192 -26.71 2.10 0.61
CA CYS A 192 -26.26 0.99 -0.20
C CYS A 192 -27.44 0.44 -1.03
N PRO A 193 -27.83 1.10 -2.13
CA PRO A 193 -29.08 0.80 -2.83
C PRO A 193 -29.09 -0.60 -3.45
N THR A 194 -27.93 -1.12 -3.86
CA THR A 194 -27.78 -2.48 -4.38
C THR A 194 -26.38 -2.99 -4.11
N ILE A 195 -26.24 -4.30 -3.88
CA ILE A 195 -24.92 -4.94 -3.86
C ILE A 195 -24.34 -4.89 -5.27
N SER A 196 -23.06 -4.47 -5.38
CA SER A 196 -22.37 -4.43 -6.67
C SER A 196 -22.25 -5.83 -7.26
N ALA A 197 -22.82 -6.02 -8.45
CA ALA A 197 -22.81 -7.32 -9.14
C ALA A 197 -21.42 -7.70 -9.68
N THR A 198 -20.55 -6.71 -9.91
CA THR A 198 -19.25 -6.89 -10.59
C THR A 198 -18.06 -6.65 -9.69
N MET A 199 -18.13 -5.68 -8.79
CA MET A 199 -17.01 -5.18 -7.99
C MET A 199 -17.43 -4.88 -6.54
N PRO A 200 -17.92 -5.87 -5.77
CA PRO A 200 -18.33 -5.65 -4.39
C PRO A 200 -17.13 -5.24 -3.52
N GLY A 201 -17.28 -4.16 -2.76
CA GLY A 201 -16.24 -3.65 -1.86
C GLY A 201 -14.98 -3.12 -2.54
N ALA A 202 -15.00 -2.83 -3.84
CA ALA A 202 -13.80 -2.53 -4.61
C ALA A 202 -13.05 -1.26 -4.16
N ASP A 203 -13.75 -0.28 -3.59
CA ASP A 203 -13.16 0.96 -3.08
C ASP A 203 -12.60 0.85 -1.65
N LYS A 204 -12.81 -0.29 -0.98
CA LYS A 204 -12.34 -0.54 0.40
C LYS A 204 -11.41 -1.75 0.53
N ARG A 205 -11.30 -2.60 -0.50
CA ARG A 205 -10.52 -3.84 -0.44
C ARG A 205 -9.15 -3.67 -1.09
N LEU A 206 -8.10 -4.14 -0.39
CA LEU A 206 -6.73 -4.16 -0.91
C LEU A 206 -6.60 -4.95 -2.22
N ASP A 207 -7.48 -5.93 -2.44
CA ASP A 207 -7.52 -6.75 -3.65
C ASP A 207 -7.63 -5.92 -4.92
N SER A 208 -8.29 -4.75 -4.84
CA SER A 208 -8.38 -3.81 -5.96
C SER A 208 -7.02 -3.32 -6.46
N LEU A 209 -6.00 -3.29 -5.58
CA LEU A 209 -4.62 -2.98 -5.97
C LEU A 209 -3.83 -4.22 -6.40
N THR A 210 -4.05 -5.35 -5.73
CA THR A 210 -3.14 -6.50 -5.84
C THR A 210 -3.53 -7.48 -6.92
N ILE A 211 -4.81 -7.74 -7.09
CA ILE A 211 -5.35 -8.74 -8.03
C ILE A 211 -6.43 -8.18 -8.97
N GLY A 212 -6.69 -6.87 -8.90
CA GLY A 212 -7.79 -6.22 -9.62
C GLY A 212 -9.15 -6.42 -8.96
N ALA A 213 -9.99 -5.38 -8.96
CA ALA A 213 -11.33 -5.46 -8.43
C ALA A 213 -12.19 -6.50 -9.16
N GLY A 214 -13.10 -7.13 -8.43
CA GLY A 214 -14.00 -8.14 -8.97
C GLY A 214 -14.74 -8.89 -7.88
N LYS A 215 -15.47 -9.93 -8.25
CA LYS A 215 -16.12 -10.84 -7.32
C LYS A 215 -15.10 -11.68 -6.56
N ASP A 216 -15.49 -12.15 -5.39
CA ASP A 216 -14.69 -13.08 -4.62
C ASP A 216 -14.44 -14.40 -5.40
N GLY A 217 -13.25 -14.96 -5.22
CA GLY A 217 -12.86 -16.22 -5.85
C GLY A 217 -12.51 -16.14 -7.34
N LYS A 218 -12.43 -14.95 -7.93
CA LYS A 218 -11.95 -14.78 -9.30
C LYS A 218 -10.45 -15.03 -9.41
N ASP A 219 -10.01 -15.39 -10.60
CA ASP A 219 -8.58 -15.41 -10.94
C ASP A 219 -7.97 -14.00 -10.87
N GLN A 220 -6.66 -13.94 -10.71
CA GLN A 220 -5.94 -12.66 -10.71
C GLN A 220 -6.06 -11.98 -12.07
N ASP A 221 -6.49 -10.72 -12.07
CA ASP A 221 -6.33 -9.81 -13.20
C ASP A 221 -5.16 -8.88 -12.90
N LEU A 222 -4.08 -9.02 -13.64
CA LEU A 222 -2.89 -8.17 -13.46
C LEU A 222 -2.79 -7.07 -14.50
N THR A 223 -3.55 -7.16 -15.60
CA THR A 223 -3.81 -6.04 -16.52
C THR A 223 -5.21 -5.51 -16.25
N PHE A 224 -5.30 -4.31 -15.70
CA PHE A 224 -6.56 -3.73 -15.25
C PHE A 224 -7.37 -3.14 -16.39
N THR A 225 -8.66 -3.38 -16.35
CA THR A 225 -9.64 -2.58 -17.09
C THR A 225 -9.67 -1.16 -16.52
N GLN A 226 -10.27 -0.21 -17.25
CA GLN A 226 -10.47 1.13 -16.72
C GLN A 226 -11.30 1.13 -15.42
N ALA A 227 -12.33 0.30 -15.34
CA ALA A 227 -13.15 0.19 -14.12
C ALA A 227 -12.36 -0.36 -12.93
N GLN A 228 -11.49 -1.33 -13.14
CA GLN A 228 -10.59 -1.83 -12.08
C GLN A 228 -9.56 -0.77 -11.67
N THR A 229 -9.06 0.01 -12.62
CA THR A 229 -8.18 1.15 -12.36
C THR A 229 -8.86 2.20 -11.49
N ASP A 230 -10.09 2.54 -11.80
CA ASP A 230 -10.89 3.50 -11.04
C ASP A 230 -11.16 3.00 -9.62
N ALA A 231 -11.50 1.72 -9.47
CA ALA A 231 -11.69 1.09 -8.16
C ALA A 231 -10.40 1.13 -7.32
N ALA A 232 -9.25 0.79 -7.90
CA ALA A 232 -7.96 0.85 -7.23
C ALA A 232 -7.59 2.29 -6.81
N ARG A 233 -7.88 3.29 -7.64
CA ARG A 233 -7.69 4.70 -7.32
C ARG A 233 -8.61 5.15 -6.19
N MET A 234 -9.86 4.68 -6.17
CA MET A 234 -10.81 4.95 -5.08
C MET A 234 -10.38 4.30 -3.78
N TYR A 235 -9.84 3.07 -3.82
CA TYR A 235 -9.21 2.46 -2.65
C TYR A 235 -8.07 3.33 -2.10
N THR A 236 -7.17 3.82 -2.96
CA THR A 236 -6.08 4.74 -2.55
C THR A 236 -6.63 6.03 -1.96
N GLN A 237 -7.68 6.60 -2.56
CA GLN A 237 -8.36 7.80 -2.04
C GLN A 237 -8.95 7.55 -0.66
N ASN A 238 -9.67 6.45 -0.47
CA ASN A 238 -10.33 6.12 0.79
C ASN A 238 -9.36 5.74 1.89
N SER A 239 -8.30 5.01 1.58
CA SER A 239 -7.35 4.49 2.57
C SER A 239 -6.31 5.52 3.00
N ALA A 240 -5.78 6.33 2.08
CA ALA A 240 -4.65 7.19 2.34
C ALA A 240 -4.88 8.70 2.04
N ARG A 241 -5.65 9.03 1.00
CA ARG A 241 -5.80 10.42 0.53
C ARG A 241 -7.03 11.14 1.07
N ARG A 242 -7.45 10.80 2.29
CA ARG A 242 -8.58 11.48 2.94
C ARG A 242 -8.25 12.93 3.21
N SER A 243 -9.22 13.81 2.97
CA SER A 243 -9.07 15.22 3.24
C SER A 243 -9.02 15.51 4.75
N VAL A 244 -8.06 16.33 5.18
CA VAL A 244 -7.88 16.74 6.58
C VAL A 244 -8.42 18.13 6.84
N ALA A 245 -8.55 18.96 5.79
CA ALA A 245 -9.03 20.33 5.90
C ALA A 245 -9.46 20.86 4.52
N PRO A 246 -10.35 21.88 4.45
CA PRO A 246 -10.82 22.43 3.20
C PRO A 246 -9.78 23.30 2.51
N GLN A 247 -9.91 23.46 1.21
CA GLN A 247 -9.14 24.46 0.46
C GLN A 247 -9.53 25.89 0.91
N LEU A 248 -8.56 26.76 0.98
CA LEU A 248 -8.81 28.19 1.25
C LEU A 248 -9.55 28.86 0.08
N LYS A 249 -10.42 29.80 0.42
CA LYS A 249 -11.09 30.66 -0.57
C LYS A 249 -10.13 31.74 -1.06
N LYS A 250 -10.45 32.33 -2.21
CA LYS A 250 -9.71 33.48 -2.76
C LYS A 250 -9.62 34.63 -1.72
N GLY A 251 -8.44 35.19 -1.54
CA GLY A 251 -8.13 36.24 -0.55
C GLY A 251 -7.76 35.74 0.84
N GLN A 252 -8.16 34.54 1.24
CA GLN A 252 -7.76 33.97 2.53
C GLN A 252 -6.28 33.60 2.59
N ALA A 253 -5.70 33.23 1.45
CA ALA A 253 -4.30 32.86 1.32
C ALA A 253 -3.31 34.03 1.54
N GLU A 254 -3.75 35.27 1.43
CA GLU A 254 -2.92 36.46 1.54
C GLU A 254 -2.63 36.87 2.98
N SER A 255 -3.37 36.31 3.95
CA SER A 255 -3.14 36.56 5.37
C SER A 255 -1.99 35.67 5.91
N ASP A 256 -1.29 36.15 6.97
CA ASP A 256 -0.25 35.33 7.65
C ASP A 256 -0.76 33.98 8.09
N ALA A 257 -1.99 33.90 8.60
CA ALA A 257 -2.63 32.65 8.97
C ALA A 257 -2.91 31.75 7.74
N GLY A 258 -3.29 32.37 6.60
CA GLY A 258 -3.49 31.67 5.34
C GLY A 258 -2.20 31.13 4.76
N VAL A 259 -1.12 31.89 4.80
CA VAL A 259 0.22 31.43 4.38
C VAL A 259 0.69 30.25 5.23
N GLN A 260 0.53 30.32 6.57
CA GLN A 260 0.84 29.21 7.47
C GLN A 260 0.00 27.96 7.16
N TYR A 261 -1.30 28.17 6.89
CA TYR A 261 -2.20 27.07 6.51
C TYR A 261 -1.72 26.37 5.23
N ILE A 262 -1.37 27.12 4.19
CA ILE A 262 -0.84 26.60 2.93
C ILE A 262 0.45 25.82 3.19
N GLY A 263 1.35 26.33 4.02
CA GLY A 263 2.59 25.66 4.40
C GLY A 263 2.33 24.31 5.04
N LEU A 264 1.41 24.23 6.00
CA LEU A 264 1.01 22.97 6.66
C LEU A 264 0.33 22.00 5.69
N MET A 265 -0.55 22.47 4.81
CA MET A 265 -1.18 21.66 3.77
C MET A 265 -0.14 21.08 2.80
N ASN A 266 0.87 21.84 2.42
CA ASN A 266 1.95 21.36 1.55
C ASN A 266 2.78 20.28 2.25
N GLN A 267 3.08 20.43 3.54
CA GLN A 267 3.76 19.39 4.34
C GLN A 267 2.91 18.12 4.38
N TYR A 268 1.64 18.23 4.72
CA TYR A 268 0.72 17.09 4.71
C TYR A 268 0.69 16.39 3.35
N ASN A 269 0.47 17.15 2.27
CA ASN A 269 0.41 16.59 0.92
C ASN A 269 1.72 15.90 0.50
N SER A 270 2.88 16.42 0.94
CA SER A 270 4.18 15.80 0.69
C SER A 270 4.29 14.43 1.37
N ILE A 271 3.83 14.32 2.62
CA ILE A 271 3.80 13.05 3.35
C ILE A 271 2.83 12.06 2.69
N ILE A 272 1.62 12.53 2.34
CA ILE A 272 0.63 11.68 1.66
C ILE A 272 1.12 11.23 0.28
N SER A 273 1.82 12.08 -0.45
CA SER A 273 2.44 11.71 -1.72
C SER A 273 3.43 10.55 -1.56
N ALA A 274 4.29 10.61 -0.53
CA ALA A 274 5.22 9.52 -0.21
C ALA A 274 4.47 8.26 0.25
N ALA A 275 3.45 8.41 1.08
CA ALA A 275 2.64 7.30 1.61
C ALA A 275 1.87 6.53 0.52
N THR A 276 1.44 7.24 -0.53
CA THR A 276 0.66 6.64 -1.63
C THR A 276 1.51 6.19 -2.82
N ASP A 277 2.80 6.51 -2.84
CA ASP A 277 3.69 6.18 -3.96
C ASP A 277 3.70 4.68 -4.32
N PRO A 278 3.76 3.72 -3.36
CA PRO A 278 3.69 2.29 -3.67
C PRO A 278 2.35 1.88 -4.31
N GLN A 279 1.24 2.50 -3.91
CA GLN A 279 -0.08 2.25 -4.47
C GLN A 279 -0.18 2.78 -5.91
N ASP A 280 0.27 4.01 -6.14
CA ASP A 280 0.32 4.61 -7.48
C ASP A 280 1.22 3.79 -8.42
N GLN A 281 2.35 3.29 -7.92
CA GLN A 281 3.23 2.40 -8.67
C GLN A 281 2.54 1.08 -9.03
N MET A 282 1.78 0.48 -8.10
CA MET A 282 1.04 -0.74 -8.32
C MET A 282 -0.05 -0.55 -9.39
N ILE A 283 -0.82 0.54 -9.28
CA ILE A 283 -1.85 0.88 -10.27
C ILE A 283 -1.22 1.09 -11.66
N ALA A 284 -0.13 1.87 -11.74
CA ALA A 284 0.56 2.15 -13.00
C ALA A 284 1.12 0.88 -13.64
N ALA A 285 1.74 0.01 -12.84
CA ALA A 285 2.29 -1.27 -13.31
C ALA A 285 1.21 -2.28 -13.72
N SER A 286 -0.05 -2.03 -13.40
CA SER A 286 -1.20 -2.85 -13.77
C SER A 286 -1.98 -2.30 -14.98
N GLN A 287 -1.55 -1.16 -15.57
CA GLN A 287 -2.17 -0.64 -16.79
C GLN A 287 -1.69 -1.39 -18.03
N PRO A 288 -2.55 -1.61 -19.04
CA PRO A 288 -2.13 -2.15 -20.31
C PRO A 288 -1.09 -1.20 -20.97
N LEU A 289 0.01 -1.74 -21.48
CA LEU A 289 1.10 -1.00 -22.06
C LEU A 289 1.31 -1.41 -23.53
N ASP A 290 1.27 -0.45 -24.44
CA ASP A 290 1.51 -0.71 -25.86
C ASP A 290 2.91 -1.28 -26.12
N SER A 291 3.90 -0.90 -25.33
CA SER A 291 5.26 -1.44 -25.41
C SER A 291 5.37 -2.95 -25.17
N THR A 292 4.34 -3.57 -24.55
CA THR A 292 4.32 -5.04 -24.37
C THR A 292 3.82 -5.79 -25.59
N LYS A 293 3.21 -5.12 -26.58
CA LYS A 293 2.53 -5.76 -27.70
C LYS A 293 3.46 -6.64 -28.55
N ASP A 294 4.57 -6.09 -28.96
CA ASP A 294 5.53 -6.82 -29.80
C ASP A 294 6.30 -7.86 -29.01
N LEU A 295 6.68 -7.52 -27.77
CA LEU A 295 7.31 -8.47 -26.84
C LEU A 295 6.41 -9.68 -26.56
N LEU A 296 5.12 -9.44 -26.37
CA LEU A 296 4.13 -10.49 -26.13
C LEU A 296 3.94 -11.37 -27.37
N LYS A 297 3.93 -10.78 -28.56
CA LYS A 297 3.86 -11.52 -29.84
C LYS A 297 5.05 -12.46 -30.00
N GLU A 298 6.26 -12.00 -29.70
CA GLU A 298 7.46 -12.80 -29.71
C GLU A 298 7.42 -13.89 -28.64
N ALA A 299 7.09 -13.54 -27.40
CA ALA A 299 7.01 -14.46 -26.26
C ALA A 299 5.98 -15.59 -26.45
N ARG A 300 4.94 -15.37 -27.26
CA ARG A 300 3.88 -16.34 -27.62
C ARG A 300 4.16 -17.14 -28.88
N SER A 301 5.33 -17.01 -29.47
CA SER A 301 5.65 -17.68 -30.76
C SER A 301 5.67 -19.21 -30.67
N SER A 302 5.90 -19.80 -29.50
CA SER A 302 5.81 -21.26 -29.29
C SER A 302 4.38 -21.68 -28.92
N LYS A 303 4.00 -22.92 -29.34
CA LYS A 303 2.67 -23.48 -29.04
C LYS A 303 2.43 -23.60 -27.54
N SER A 304 3.43 -24.00 -26.77
CA SER A 304 3.34 -24.13 -25.31
C SER A 304 3.14 -22.79 -24.62
N ALA A 305 3.85 -21.74 -25.07
CA ALA A 305 3.69 -20.39 -24.54
C ALA A 305 2.33 -19.78 -24.89
N GLU A 306 1.82 -20.02 -26.12
CA GLU A 306 0.48 -19.60 -26.51
C GLU A 306 -0.59 -20.30 -25.67
N SER A 307 -0.50 -21.61 -25.48
CA SER A 307 -1.41 -22.37 -24.60
C SER A 307 -1.41 -21.82 -23.18
N TYR A 308 -0.24 -21.52 -22.65
CA TYR A 308 -0.09 -20.94 -21.32
C TYR A 308 -0.71 -19.54 -21.23
N TYR A 309 -0.47 -18.69 -22.23
CA TYR A 309 -1.10 -17.38 -22.32
C TYR A 309 -2.62 -17.45 -22.28
N GLN A 310 -3.21 -18.38 -23.03
CA GLN A 310 -4.67 -18.55 -23.03
C GLN A 310 -5.23 -18.97 -21.66
N LYS A 311 -4.44 -19.66 -20.85
CA LYS A 311 -4.84 -20.08 -19.50
C LYS A 311 -4.77 -18.94 -18.51
N ILE A 312 -3.68 -18.11 -18.52
CA ILE A 312 -3.38 -17.20 -17.42
C ILE A 312 -3.68 -15.73 -17.71
N ALA A 313 -3.72 -15.34 -19.00
CA ALA A 313 -3.87 -13.94 -19.35
C ALA A 313 -5.24 -13.40 -18.92
N SER A 314 -5.25 -12.20 -18.33
CA SER A 314 -6.46 -11.48 -17.96
C SER A 314 -7.35 -11.23 -19.18
N ALA A 315 -8.65 -11.03 -18.94
CA ALA A 315 -9.60 -10.71 -19.99
C ALA A 315 -9.21 -9.43 -20.75
N GLU A 316 -8.67 -8.44 -20.05
CA GLU A 316 -8.24 -7.17 -20.65
C GLU A 316 -7.01 -7.36 -21.55
N ALA A 317 -6.02 -8.17 -21.11
CA ALA A 317 -4.86 -8.48 -21.92
C ALA A 317 -5.25 -9.22 -23.22
N LYS A 318 -6.19 -10.17 -23.14
CA LYS A 318 -6.74 -10.86 -24.32
C LYS A 318 -7.47 -9.92 -25.26
N ARG A 319 -8.22 -8.96 -24.71
CA ARG A 319 -9.03 -7.99 -25.48
C ARG A 319 -8.16 -6.98 -26.21
N THR A 320 -7.11 -6.45 -25.53
CA THR A 320 -6.27 -5.38 -26.08
C THR A 320 -5.08 -5.90 -26.87
N GLY A 321 -4.68 -7.14 -26.65
CA GLY A 321 -3.43 -7.71 -27.17
C GLY A 321 -2.18 -7.12 -26.53
N THR A 322 -2.33 -6.45 -25.37
CA THR A 322 -1.25 -5.87 -24.58
C THR A 322 -1.37 -6.35 -23.14
N MET A 323 -0.26 -6.51 -22.46
CA MET A 323 -0.22 -6.81 -21.02
C MET A 323 0.25 -5.59 -20.23
N SER A 324 -0.10 -5.54 -18.97
CA SER A 324 0.57 -4.67 -18.01
C SER A 324 2.00 -5.17 -17.75
N ALA A 325 2.84 -4.31 -17.17
CA ALA A 325 4.20 -4.72 -16.79
C ALA A 325 4.17 -5.91 -15.81
N ARG A 326 3.26 -5.90 -14.84
CA ARG A 326 3.10 -6.98 -13.86
C ARG A 326 2.69 -8.28 -14.51
N GLU A 327 1.68 -8.25 -15.35
CA GLU A 327 1.19 -9.46 -16.01
C GLU A 327 2.22 -10.03 -16.99
N PHE A 328 2.92 -9.15 -17.70
CA PHE A 328 3.99 -9.58 -18.61
C PHE A 328 5.15 -10.27 -17.87
N GLU A 329 5.56 -9.74 -16.71
CA GLU A 329 6.57 -10.36 -15.85
C GLU A 329 6.10 -11.73 -15.35
N TYR A 330 4.85 -11.84 -14.88
CA TYR A 330 4.26 -13.11 -14.46
C TYR A 330 4.19 -14.13 -15.61
N PHE A 331 3.78 -13.68 -16.78
CA PHE A 331 3.74 -14.53 -17.96
C PHE A 331 5.14 -15.03 -18.35
N GLU A 332 6.13 -14.13 -18.39
CA GLU A 332 7.51 -14.49 -18.79
C GLU A 332 8.17 -15.49 -17.84
N VAL A 333 7.97 -15.33 -16.55
CA VAL A 333 8.48 -16.27 -15.55
C VAL A 333 7.65 -17.56 -15.55
N GLY A 334 6.32 -17.41 -15.52
CA GLY A 334 5.39 -18.56 -15.41
C GLY A 334 5.42 -19.49 -16.61
N ARG A 335 5.52 -18.97 -17.86
CA ARG A 335 5.60 -19.82 -19.07
C ARG A 335 6.80 -20.75 -19.08
N ARG A 336 7.86 -20.40 -18.35
CA ARG A 336 9.06 -21.23 -18.22
C ARG A 336 9.02 -22.17 -17.02
N TYR A 337 8.45 -21.71 -15.89
CA TYR A 337 8.46 -22.47 -14.65
C TYR A 337 7.15 -23.23 -14.38
N ALA A 338 6.01 -22.57 -14.52
CA ALA A 338 4.71 -23.14 -14.15
C ALA A 338 3.99 -23.83 -15.33
N ASN A 339 4.54 -23.75 -16.53
CA ASN A 339 3.96 -24.34 -17.74
C ASN A 339 4.45 -25.78 -17.96
N THR A 340 3.58 -26.75 -17.72
CA THR A 340 3.90 -28.19 -17.93
C THR A 340 4.18 -28.53 -19.39
N GLU A 341 3.55 -27.84 -20.34
CA GLU A 341 3.78 -28.06 -21.79
C GLU A 341 5.19 -27.60 -22.19
N TYR A 342 5.72 -26.54 -21.57
CA TYR A 342 7.10 -26.12 -21.78
C TYR A 342 8.12 -27.17 -21.30
N GLN A 343 7.83 -27.85 -20.21
CA GLN A 343 8.65 -28.95 -19.73
C GLN A 343 8.65 -30.12 -20.72
N ALA A 344 7.52 -30.41 -21.36
CA ALA A 344 7.43 -31.43 -22.42
C ALA A 344 8.21 -30.98 -23.67
N ASP A 345 8.15 -29.69 -24.05
CA ASP A 345 8.97 -29.17 -25.14
C ASP A 345 10.46 -29.36 -24.88
N LEU A 346 10.92 -29.09 -23.64
CA LEU A 346 12.31 -29.29 -23.23
C LEU A 346 12.72 -30.78 -23.26
N GLN A 347 11.82 -31.70 -22.94
CA GLN A 347 12.08 -33.15 -23.00
C GLN A 347 12.25 -33.66 -24.43
N ASN A 348 11.57 -33.01 -25.39
CA ASN A 348 11.66 -33.38 -26.80
C ASN A 348 12.88 -32.79 -27.51
N MET A 349 13.60 -31.85 -26.85
CA MET A 349 14.82 -31.29 -27.39
C MET A 349 15.98 -32.27 -27.23
N THR A 350 16.75 -32.48 -28.29
CA THR A 350 18.01 -33.24 -28.25
C THR A 350 19.06 -32.40 -27.51
N GLY A 351 19.42 -32.77 -26.32
CA GLY A 351 20.40 -32.05 -25.52
C GLY A 351 20.58 -32.63 -24.11
N ASP A 352 21.53 -32.10 -23.37
CA ASP A 352 21.93 -32.62 -22.08
C ASP A 352 20.84 -32.36 -21.00
N ASN A 353 20.41 -33.41 -20.33
CA ASN A 353 19.40 -33.37 -19.26
C ASN A 353 19.82 -32.45 -18.11
N LEU A 354 21.12 -32.31 -17.89
CA LEU A 354 21.68 -31.45 -16.86
C LEU A 354 21.43 -29.96 -17.15
N VAL A 355 21.53 -29.54 -18.39
CA VAL A 355 21.26 -28.14 -18.81
C VAL A 355 19.78 -27.82 -18.65
N ARG A 356 18.88 -28.76 -18.93
CA ARG A 356 17.44 -28.58 -18.73
C ARG A 356 17.09 -28.41 -17.25
N GLU A 357 17.67 -29.23 -16.40
CA GLU A 357 17.44 -29.10 -14.96
C GLU A 357 18.01 -27.79 -14.40
N GLN A 358 19.17 -27.36 -14.89
CA GLN A 358 19.73 -26.05 -14.52
C GLN A 358 18.82 -24.89 -14.93
N ILE A 359 18.28 -24.91 -16.13
CA ILE A 359 17.31 -23.90 -16.60
C ILE A 359 16.06 -23.92 -15.72
N ARG A 360 15.56 -25.08 -15.35
CA ARG A 360 14.40 -25.23 -14.47
C ARG A 360 14.63 -24.63 -13.09
N VAL A 361 15.76 -24.93 -12.46
CA VAL A 361 16.13 -24.36 -11.16
C VAL A 361 16.28 -22.85 -11.25
N GLN A 362 16.89 -22.35 -12.31
CA GLN A 362 17.06 -20.90 -12.52
C GLN A 362 15.72 -20.18 -12.75
N THR A 363 14.82 -20.74 -13.51
CA THR A 363 13.47 -20.17 -13.69
C THR A 363 12.64 -20.23 -12.42
N GLN A 364 12.80 -21.26 -11.59
CA GLN A 364 12.20 -21.32 -10.26
C GLN A 364 12.73 -20.22 -9.34
N THR A 365 14.03 -19.94 -9.38
CA THR A 365 14.62 -18.83 -8.61
C THR A 365 14.03 -17.49 -9.05
N ASN A 366 13.88 -17.25 -10.34
CA ASN A 366 13.25 -16.04 -10.86
C ASN A 366 11.80 -15.90 -10.38
N TRP A 367 11.04 -16.99 -10.32
CA TRP A 367 9.68 -16.99 -9.77
C TRP A 367 9.66 -16.59 -8.29
N LEU A 368 10.50 -17.19 -7.48
CA LEU A 368 10.60 -16.86 -6.05
C LEU A 368 11.02 -15.41 -5.80
N LEU A 369 11.92 -14.85 -6.63
CA LEU A 369 12.31 -13.44 -6.57
C LEU A 369 11.15 -12.52 -6.95
N LEU A 370 10.32 -12.91 -7.91
CA LEU A 370 9.11 -12.18 -8.28
C LEU A 370 8.10 -12.14 -7.12
N GLU A 371 7.87 -13.27 -6.46
CA GLU A 371 6.99 -13.34 -5.28
C GLU A 371 7.55 -12.52 -4.11
N LEU A 372 8.84 -12.62 -3.83
CA LEU A 372 9.49 -11.80 -2.81
C LEU A 372 9.32 -10.29 -3.09
N ARG A 373 9.49 -9.86 -4.35
CA ARG A 373 9.26 -8.47 -4.74
C ARG A 373 7.82 -8.04 -4.46
N ASN A 374 6.84 -8.90 -4.73
CA ASN A 374 5.43 -8.62 -4.46
C ASN A 374 5.15 -8.49 -2.97
N ASP A 375 5.73 -9.34 -2.14
CA ASP A 375 5.57 -9.26 -0.69
C ASP A 375 6.19 -7.98 -0.11
N VAL A 376 7.38 -7.60 -0.58
CA VAL A 376 8.00 -6.31 -0.24
C VAL A 376 7.11 -5.14 -0.66
N THR A 377 6.50 -5.21 -1.85
CA THR A 377 5.60 -4.15 -2.34
C THR A 377 4.34 -4.06 -1.47
N ARG A 378 3.75 -5.18 -1.06
CA ARG A 378 2.62 -5.22 -0.10
C ARG A 378 3.01 -4.61 1.25
N GLY A 379 4.19 -4.96 1.76
CA GLY A 379 4.74 -4.36 2.98
C GLY A 379 4.88 -2.84 2.87
N ASN A 380 5.36 -2.34 1.76
CA ASN A 380 5.49 -0.90 1.50
C ASN A 380 4.13 -0.20 1.41
N ILE A 381 3.10 -0.83 0.83
CA ILE A 381 1.73 -0.30 0.82
C ILE A 381 1.21 -0.17 2.26
N ILE A 382 1.36 -1.20 3.09
CA ILE A 382 0.92 -1.19 4.48
C ILE A 382 1.67 -0.11 5.29
N ASN A 383 2.98 0.01 5.12
CA ASN A 383 3.77 1.06 5.76
C ASN A 383 3.36 2.46 5.30
N GLY A 384 3.03 2.63 4.02
CA GLY A 384 2.47 3.86 3.48
C GLY A 384 1.13 4.23 4.11
N LEU A 385 0.24 3.25 4.34
CA LEU A 385 -1.03 3.47 5.03
C LEU A 385 -0.84 3.89 6.48
N ASN A 386 0.12 3.30 7.19
CA ASN A 386 0.49 3.71 8.53
C ASN A 386 0.98 5.15 8.57
N LEU A 387 1.86 5.53 7.63
CA LEU A 387 2.35 6.89 7.49
C LEU A 387 1.21 7.89 7.18
N ALA A 388 0.30 7.54 6.28
CA ALA A 388 -0.87 8.36 5.96
C ALA A 388 -1.80 8.55 7.16
N SER A 389 -2.02 7.50 7.95
CA SER A 389 -2.81 7.55 9.18
C SER A 389 -2.19 8.45 10.23
N SER A 390 -0.88 8.32 10.47
CA SER A 390 -0.13 9.15 11.41
C SER A 390 -0.15 10.62 10.99
N ALA A 391 0.10 10.91 9.72
CA ALA A 391 0.04 12.27 9.18
C ALA A 391 -1.34 12.90 9.35
N ARG A 392 -2.41 12.12 9.14
CA ARG A 392 -3.78 12.62 9.36
C ARG A 392 -4.01 13.00 10.82
N GLN A 393 -3.65 12.14 11.75
CA GLN A 393 -3.81 12.39 13.19
C GLN A 393 -3.06 13.64 13.65
N GLU A 394 -1.88 13.89 13.09
CA GLU A 394 -1.06 15.05 13.40
C GLU A 394 -1.63 16.34 12.79
N PHE A 395 -1.95 16.32 11.51
CA PHE A 395 -2.27 17.54 10.75
C PHE A 395 -3.75 17.96 10.83
N GLU A 396 -4.70 17.04 11.00
CA GLU A 396 -6.13 17.35 11.02
C GLU A 396 -6.50 18.37 12.13
N PRO A 397 -6.09 18.23 13.42
CA PRO A 397 -6.40 19.18 14.45
C PRO A 397 -5.72 20.55 14.22
N VAL A 398 -4.45 20.54 13.80
CA VAL A 398 -3.67 21.76 13.57
C VAL A 398 -4.23 22.56 12.39
N LEU A 399 -4.56 21.91 11.30
CA LEU A 399 -5.18 22.53 10.13
C LEU A 399 -6.59 23.02 10.44
N GLY A 400 -7.36 22.28 11.25
CA GLY A 400 -8.69 22.70 11.72
C GLY A 400 -8.63 23.96 12.57
N GLU A 401 -7.64 24.11 13.44
CA GLU A 401 -7.41 25.32 14.24
C GLU A 401 -7.01 26.51 13.36
N LYS A 402 -6.05 26.33 12.46
CA LYS A 402 -5.60 27.37 11.55
C LYS A 402 -6.69 27.82 10.59
N TYR A 403 -7.51 26.90 10.08
CA TYR A 403 -8.66 27.25 9.25
C TYR A 403 -9.68 28.12 9.98
N ARG A 404 -9.97 27.81 11.27
CA ARG A 404 -10.83 28.66 12.11
C ARG A 404 -10.24 30.06 12.34
N ALA A 405 -8.92 30.13 12.55
CA ALA A 405 -8.23 31.43 12.71
C ALA A 405 -8.30 32.27 11.43
N VAL A 406 -8.17 31.69 10.25
CA VAL A 406 -8.34 32.35 8.95
C VAL A 406 -9.77 32.91 8.81
N ASN A 407 -10.79 32.10 9.13
CA ASN A 407 -12.20 32.54 9.04
C ASN A 407 -12.60 33.55 10.10
N GLY A 408 -12.08 33.44 11.32
CA GLY A 408 -12.39 34.38 12.42
C GLY A 408 -11.87 35.77 12.20
N ARG A 409 -10.74 35.95 11.51
CA ARG A 409 -10.19 37.28 11.15
C ARG A 409 -10.99 37.95 10.04
N MET A 410 -11.63 37.19 9.17
CA MET A 410 -12.49 37.79 8.12
C MET A 410 -13.86 38.20 8.63
N GLY A 411 -14.36 37.61 9.73
CA GLY A 411 -15.62 38.03 10.38
C GLY A 411 -15.54 39.26 11.27
N GLY A 412 -14.35 39.75 11.58
CA GLY A 412 -14.10 40.94 12.40
C GLY A 412 -13.76 42.22 11.61
N ALA A 413 -13.77 42.14 10.27
CA ALA A 413 -13.43 43.27 9.38
C ALA A 413 -14.64 43.83 8.63
N ASN A 414 -15.88 43.59 9.13
CA ASN A 414 -17.11 44.26 8.65
C ASN A 414 -17.66 45.23 9.70
#